data_de864d6d6390e19c5d1e82747638b673
#
_entry.id   de864d6d6390e19c5d1e82747638b673
#
_cell.length_a   1.000
_cell.length_b   1.000
_cell.length_c   1.000
_cell.angle_alpha   90.00
_cell.angle_beta   90.00
_cell.angle_gamma   90.00
#
_symmetry.space_group_name_H-M   'P 1'
#
loop_
_entity.id
_entity.type
_entity.pdbx_description
1 polymer ?
#
loop_
_entity_poly.entity_id
_entity_poly.type
_entity_poly.pdbx_seq_one_letter_code
_entity_poly.pdbx_strand_id
1 'polypeptide(L)'
;MVSETSAFHFQVFCDNENMLKLTGRTTPELDITRDGRTDTVYGDIHFYLPPGTHFYESVPDAASPDTNRLNAVHTSTEPLFVSMTFDKGDCTMLTRRQNATREALFDTVGEPLTNTDASPADNSIAGTSLKYEYNLYRTACRLYPQNPSAGFELLRFGRVISAEYETLTPADAPLWRTVSFPGGTGMVNLASSDIKKFSDADFPHWTGWRMVDDDTDNNSQCHSPLIAGLQESGRLSDLNSYLICHFPLEWNAATFDQRYAWLRTGTDDVPAISEEDYERLKSHASALCFDSGEPGTGRLWHFHPVAFITHFRKCCWLSKSELKQLVPRNALRTAGRNDYRWEAINTYRDGAGSVADNIRTHMNRTMQKHLITTPLRIACFLGNGIQETGWLGTMEEGYRYMETDPRTHQVIRRYNIWYYPWYGRGLLQLTSPVNYFEYFSFRGRVCPANIKNTLNDEYNRLYSHRNIRYIDNHLSDTENHVPENIIRWRDNVSSDLHEAASSAGFYWVARDMAPYADAEHVLERCSVTPQRSGIKIYYRSPAFWRASAAVNLPNQVSNTEYQELNGFDTRCCVYGSAIAVLTEQKFPDSHNNPVNENPESDQLRRG
;
A
#
# COMPACT_ATOMS: atom_id res chain seq x y z
N MET A 1 17.22 11.89 -4.66
CA MET A 1 17.20 10.52 -5.18
C MET A 1 15.74 10.17 -5.44
N VAL A 2 15.43 9.80 -6.66
CA VAL A 2 14.11 9.24 -7.00
C VAL A 2 14.07 7.89 -6.31
N SER A 3 13.04 7.58 -5.51
CA SER A 3 12.89 6.25 -4.92
C SER A 3 12.77 5.22 -6.06
N GLU A 4 13.17 3.97 -5.85
CA GLU A 4 12.98 2.93 -6.88
C GLU A 4 11.50 2.72 -7.23
N THR A 5 10.58 3.04 -6.35
CA THR A 5 9.15 3.08 -6.66
C THR A 5 8.86 4.12 -7.73
N SER A 6 9.45 5.31 -7.60
CA SER A 6 9.36 6.34 -8.63
C SER A 6 10.12 5.91 -9.89
N ALA A 7 11.23 5.19 -9.77
CA ALA A 7 11.96 4.61 -10.91
C ALA A 7 11.16 3.51 -11.61
N PHE A 8 10.44 2.69 -10.87
CA PHE A 8 9.51 1.70 -11.47
C PHE A 8 8.42 2.41 -12.27
N HIS A 9 7.78 3.42 -11.72
CA HIS A 9 6.77 4.21 -12.43
C HIS A 9 7.37 5.00 -13.60
N PHE A 10 8.59 5.51 -13.44
CA PHE A 10 9.32 6.16 -14.51
C PHE A 10 9.62 5.20 -15.67
N GLN A 11 10.10 3.99 -15.37
CA GLN A 11 10.33 2.94 -16.37
C GLN A 11 9.03 2.55 -17.09
N VAL A 12 7.95 2.37 -16.33
CA VAL A 12 6.61 2.10 -16.85
C VAL A 12 6.14 3.26 -17.74
N PHE A 13 6.46 4.49 -17.36
CA PHE A 13 6.10 5.70 -18.11
C PHE A 13 6.89 5.89 -19.40
N CYS A 14 8.15 5.46 -19.47
CA CYS A 14 8.99 5.60 -20.66
C CYS A 14 8.69 4.57 -21.75
N ASP A 15 7.87 3.57 -21.47
CA ASP A 15 7.46 2.53 -22.40
C ASP A 15 6.04 2.81 -22.90
N ASN A 16 5.85 2.87 -24.22
CA ASN A 16 4.54 3.13 -24.84
C ASN A 16 3.47 2.12 -24.42
N GLU A 17 3.82 0.84 -24.28
CA GLU A 17 2.90 -0.18 -23.83
C GLU A 17 2.44 0.09 -22.39
N ASN A 18 3.36 0.48 -21.54
CA ASN A 18 3.06 0.82 -20.16
C ASN A 18 2.29 2.14 -20.04
N MET A 19 2.58 3.12 -20.92
CA MET A 19 1.76 4.33 -21.03
C MET A 19 0.31 4.02 -21.41
N LEU A 20 0.09 3.09 -22.34
CA LEU A 20 -1.26 2.65 -22.69
C LEU A 20 -1.97 2.00 -21.50
N LYS A 21 -1.24 1.23 -20.67
CA LYS A 21 -1.76 0.65 -19.43
C LYS A 21 -2.13 1.73 -18.42
N LEU A 22 -1.25 2.70 -18.21
CA LEU A 22 -1.49 3.83 -17.29
C LEU A 22 -2.64 4.74 -17.75
N THR A 23 -2.92 4.79 -19.02
CA THR A 23 -4.04 5.55 -19.59
C THR A 23 -5.37 4.78 -19.64
N GLY A 24 -5.44 3.62 -18.95
CA GLY A 24 -6.61 2.74 -18.96
C GLY A 24 -6.71 1.84 -20.19
N ARG A 25 -5.64 1.74 -20.99
CA ARG A 25 -5.51 0.77 -22.08
C ARG A 25 -4.72 -0.41 -21.55
N THR A 26 -5.40 -1.52 -21.30
CA THR A 26 -4.81 -2.68 -20.64
C THR A 26 -4.52 -3.80 -21.63
N THR A 27 -3.48 -4.59 -21.35
CA THR A 27 -3.28 -5.89 -21.99
C THR A 27 -4.11 -6.95 -21.25
N PRO A 28 -4.56 -8.04 -21.93
CA PRO A 28 -5.32 -9.11 -21.30
C PRO A 28 -4.63 -9.74 -20.08
N GLU A 29 -3.30 -9.65 -20.00
CA GLU A 29 -2.52 -10.22 -18.90
C GLU A 29 -2.59 -9.39 -17.62
N LEU A 30 -2.95 -8.11 -17.71
CA LEU A 30 -3.11 -7.22 -16.57
C LEU A 30 -4.58 -7.02 -16.18
N ASP A 31 -5.50 -7.39 -17.05
CA ASP A 31 -6.93 -7.29 -16.87
C ASP A 31 -7.49 -8.67 -16.49
N ILE A 32 -7.34 -9.04 -15.23
CA ILE A 32 -7.79 -10.33 -14.70
C ILE A 32 -9.31 -10.39 -14.69
N THR A 33 -9.95 -9.30 -14.35
CA THR A 33 -11.41 -9.18 -14.30
C THR A 33 -12.08 -9.06 -15.68
N ARG A 34 -11.29 -8.82 -16.73
CA ARG A 34 -11.74 -8.64 -18.13
C ARG A 34 -12.72 -7.48 -18.31
N ASP A 35 -12.55 -6.43 -17.55
CA ASP A 35 -13.36 -5.22 -17.62
C ASP A 35 -12.71 -4.10 -18.47
N GLY A 36 -11.59 -4.39 -19.11
CA GLY A 36 -10.83 -3.45 -19.94
C GLY A 36 -9.84 -2.60 -19.15
N ARG A 37 -9.51 -3.00 -17.91
CA ARG A 37 -8.69 -2.24 -16.97
C ARG A 37 -7.64 -3.08 -16.29
N THR A 38 -6.61 -2.42 -15.79
CA THR A 38 -5.68 -3.07 -14.88
C THR A 38 -6.33 -3.31 -13.50
N ASP A 39 -6.08 -4.48 -12.91
CA ASP A 39 -6.45 -4.80 -11.53
C ASP A 39 -5.44 -4.29 -10.50
N THR A 40 -4.45 -3.54 -10.94
CA THR A 40 -3.53 -2.81 -10.07
C THR A 40 -4.21 -1.52 -9.59
N VAL A 41 -4.32 -1.33 -8.28
CA VAL A 41 -5.02 -0.18 -7.68
C VAL A 41 -4.08 0.52 -6.69
N TYR A 42 -3.92 1.84 -6.83
CA TYR A 42 -3.11 2.68 -5.95
C TYR A 42 -3.82 3.98 -5.59
N GLY A 43 -3.44 4.56 -4.45
CA GLY A 43 -3.84 5.91 -4.06
C GLY A 43 -5.35 6.09 -3.91
N ASP A 44 -5.85 7.20 -4.43
CA ASP A 44 -7.27 7.54 -4.36
C ASP A 44 -8.09 6.75 -5.38
N ILE A 45 -9.35 6.50 -5.07
CA ILE A 45 -10.29 5.82 -5.96
C ILE A 45 -11.20 6.86 -6.61
N HIS A 46 -11.41 6.70 -7.90
CA HIS A 46 -12.17 7.64 -8.70
C HIS A 46 -13.31 6.92 -9.42
N PHE A 47 -14.49 7.54 -9.41
CA PHE A 47 -15.69 7.03 -10.06
C PHE A 47 -16.14 8.00 -11.14
N TYR A 48 -16.38 7.48 -12.33
CA TYR A 48 -17.03 8.21 -13.40
C TYR A 48 -18.52 7.86 -13.42
N LEU A 49 -19.36 8.83 -13.16
CA LEU A 49 -20.80 8.73 -13.21
C LEU A 49 -21.28 9.28 -14.56
N PRO A 50 -21.81 8.45 -15.45
CA PRO A 50 -22.29 8.91 -16.76
C PRO A 50 -23.55 9.77 -16.62
N PRO A 51 -23.89 10.58 -17.64
CA PRO A 51 -25.21 11.19 -17.74
C PRO A 51 -26.30 10.11 -17.63
N GLY A 52 -27.40 10.42 -16.96
CA GLY A 52 -28.46 9.45 -16.66
C GLY A 52 -28.29 8.75 -15.31
N THR A 53 -27.20 8.97 -14.57
CA THR A 53 -27.05 8.41 -13.22
C THR A 53 -28.13 8.94 -12.28
N HIS A 54 -28.83 8.03 -11.60
CA HIS A 54 -29.88 8.36 -10.63
C HIS A 54 -29.29 8.54 -9.23
N PHE A 55 -29.74 9.58 -8.55
CA PHE A 55 -29.45 9.89 -7.14
C PHE A 55 -30.73 9.64 -6.35
N TYR A 56 -30.65 8.88 -5.28
CA TYR A 56 -31.80 8.47 -4.48
C TYR A 56 -31.81 9.17 -3.12
N GLU A 57 -33.00 9.34 -2.54
CA GLU A 57 -33.18 9.95 -1.22
C GLU A 57 -32.62 9.07 -0.10
N SER A 58 -32.76 7.76 -0.23
CA SER A 58 -32.34 6.80 0.78
C SER A 58 -32.00 5.45 0.18
N VAL A 59 -31.45 4.54 0.97
CA VAL A 59 -31.24 3.14 0.61
C VAL A 59 -32.13 2.25 1.47
N PRO A 60 -32.75 1.19 0.93
CA PRO A 60 -33.60 0.28 1.69
C PRO A 60 -32.77 -0.60 2.64
N ASP A 61 -31.61 -1.05 2.16
CA ASP A 61 -30.62 -1.85 2.87
C ASP A 61 -29.25 -1.61 2.22
N ALA A 62 -28.22 -1.40 3.05
CA ALA A 62 -26.87 -1.16 2.56
C ALA A 62 -26.29 -2.32 1.73
N ALA A 63 -26.76 -3.55 1.96
CA ALA A 63 -26.33 -4.75 1.25
C ALA A 63 -27.24 -5.12 0.05
N SER A 64 -28.30 -4.35 -0.24
CA SER A 64 -29.24 -4.62 -1.33
C SER A 64 -28.97 -3.75 -2.56
N PRO A 65 -28.91 -4.33 -3.78
CA PRO A 65 -28.89 -3.57 -5.02
C PRO A 65 -30.30 -3.08 -5.45
N ASP A 66 -31.38 -3.51 -4.79
CA ASP A 66 -32.75 -3.21 -5.19
C ASP A 66 -33.08 -1.73 -5.08
N THR A 67 -33.38 -1.09 -6.21
CA THR A 67 -33.75 0.31 -6.34
C THR A 67 -35.23 0.53 -6.65
N ASN A 68 -36.04 -0.52 -6.74
CA ASN A 68 -37.42 -0.44 -7.19
C ASN A 68 -38.34 0.40 -6.28
N ARG A 69 -37.97 0.60 -5.04
CA ARG A 69 -38.71 1.37 -4.04
C ARG A 69 -38.05 2.69 -3.67
N LEU A 70 -36.97 3.05 -4.34
CA LEU A 70 -36.25 4.28 -4.05
C LEU A 70 -36.81 5.45 -4.84
N ASN A 71 -36.88 6.62 -4.20
CA ASN A 71 -37.23 7.86 -4.86
C ASN A 71 -35.97 8.51 -5.41
N ALA A 72 -35.88 8.66 -6.74
CA ALA A 72 -34.83 9.44 -7.37
C ALA A 72 -35.10 10.93 -7.14
N VAL A 73 -34.18 11.59 -6.44
CA VAL A 73 -34.23 13.03 -6.16
C VAL A 73 -33.56 13.83 -7.28
N HIS A 74 -32.68 13.21 -8.04
CA HIS A 74 -31.98 13.81 -9.17
C HIS A 74 -31.56 12.74 -10.18
N THR A 75 -31.49 13.15 -11.45
CA THR A 75 -30.86 12.38 -12.52
C THR A 75 -29.85 13.28 -13.20
N SER A 76 -28.60 12.83 -13.24
CA SER A 76 -27.50 13.60 -13.82
C SER A 76 -27.72 13.84 -15.31
N THR A 77 -27.57 15.08 -15.75
CA THR A 77 -27.61 15.45 -17.17
C THR A 77 -26.22 15.58 -17.79
N GLU A 78 -25.18 15.58 -16.95
CA GLU A 78 -23.77 15.70 -17.32
C GLU A 78 -22.94 14.63 -16.62
N PRO A 79 -21.72 14.32 -17.12
CA PRO A 79 -20.81 13.41 -16.41
C PRO A 79 -20.36 14.04 -15.09
N LEU A 80 -20.32 13.22 -14.03
CA LEU A 80 -19.76 13.60 -12.74
C LEU A 80 -18.57 12.70 -12.40
N PHE A 81 -17.60 13.26 -11.68
CA PHE A 81 -16.36 12.62 -11.30
C PHE A 81 -16.24 12.66 -9.78
N VAL A 82 -16.24 11.50 -9.15
CA VAL A 82 -16.22 11.38 -7.70
C VAL A 82 -14.89 10.78 -7.26
N SER A 83 -14.17 11.46 -6.39
CA SER A 83 -12.97 10.94 -5.76
C SER A 83 -13.28 10.47 -4.35
N MET A 84 -12.81 9.29 -3.98
CA MET A 84 -12.87 8.72 -2.64
C MET A 84 -11.45 8.62 -2.08
N THR A 85 -11.16 9.44 -1.09
CA THR A 85 -9.83 9.58 -0.48
C THR A 85 -9.86 9.10 0.97
N PHE A 86 -8.80 8.42 1.40
CA PHE A 86 -8.63 7.96 2.77
C PHE A 86 -7.43 8.64 3.41
N ASP A 87 -7.63 9.28 4.55
CA ASP A 87 -6.55 9.90 5.33
C ASP A 87 -6.82 9.76 6.83
N LYS A 88 -5.90 9.10 7.54
CA LYS A 88 -5.92 8.93 9.01
C LYS A 88 -7.30 8.52 9.57
N GLY A 89 -7.90 7.56 8.91
CA GLY A 89 -9.19 7.00 9.28
C GLY A 89 -10.39 7.69 8.64
N ASP A 90 -10.25 8.89 8.11
CA ASP A 90 -11.31 9.59 7.42
C ASP A 90 -11.45 9.11 5.98
N CYS A 91 -12.69 9.02 5.51
CA CYS A 91 -13.04 8.82 4.11
C CYS A 91 -13.72 10.09 3.61
N THR A 92 -13.17 10.71 2.58
CA THR A 92 -13.71 11.93 1.98
C THR A 92 -14.16 11.64 0.56
N MET A 93 -15.39 12.02 0.23
CA MET A 93 -15.96 11.97 -1.11
C MET A 93 -16.04 13.39 -1.68
N LEU A 94 -15.39 13.62 -2.83
CA LEU A 94 -15.42 14.90 -3.51
C LEU A 94 -15.94 14.72 -4.93
N THR A 95 -17.02 15.43 -5.25
CA THR A 95 -17.61 15.41 -6.60
C THR A 95 -17.08 16.59 -7.41
N ARG A 96 -16.77 16.34 -8.67
CA ARG A 96 -16.36 17.33 -9.66
C ARG A 96 -17.17 17.16 -10.94
N ARG A 97 -17.30 18.23 -11.69
CA ARG A 97 -17.81 18.22 -13.07
C ARG A 97 -16.79 18.91 -13.98
N GLN A 98 -16.82 18.58 -15.27
CA GLN A 98 -16.03 19.27 -16.26
C GLN A 98 -16.51 20.72 -16.40
N ASN A 99 -15.58 21.66 -16.45
CA ASN A 99 -15.93 23.07 -16.65
C ASN A 99 -16.47 23.28 -18.06
N ALA A 100 -17.63 23.94 -18.18
CA ALA A 100 -18.33 24.10 -19.46
C ALA A 100 -17.54 24.93 -20.50
N THR A 101 -16.68 25.85 -20.06
CA THR A 101 -15.90 26.73 -20.93
C THR A 101 -14.43 26.34 -21.04
N ARG A 102 -13.98 25.44 -20.18
CA ARG A 102 -12.58 25.06 -20.03
C ARG A 102 -12.47 23.55 -19.85
N GLU A 103 -12.51 22.80 -20.93
CA GLU A 103 -12.50 21.32 -20.93
C GLU A 103 -11.40 20.66 -20.09
N ALA A 104 -10.30 21.37 -19.85
CA ALA A 104 -9.19 20.85 -19.06
C ALA A 104 -9.38 21.02 -17.54
N LEU A 105 -10.35 21.80 -17.10
CA LEU A 105 -10.58 22.09 -15.69
C LEU A 105 -11.84 21.40 -15.19
N PHE A 106 -11.84 21.14 -13.90
CA PHE A 106 -12.96 20.56 -13.19
C PHE A 106 -13.39 21.48 -12.06
N ASP A 107 -14.68 21.76 -12.00
CA ASP A 107 -15.28 22.52 -10.91
C ASP A 107 -15.76 21.56 -9.83
N THR A 108 -15.56 21.93 -8.56
CA THR A 108 -16.12 21.17 -7.43
C THR A 108 -17.64 21.36 -7.38
N VAL A 109 -18.34 20.26 -7.10
CA VAL A 109 -19.80 20.21 -6.95
C VAL A 109 -20.15 19.92 -5.49
N GLY A 110 -20.72 20.90 -4.81
CA GLY A 110 -21.02 20.82 -3.39
C GLY A 110 -19.78 20.84 -2.51
N GLU A 111 -19.98 20.64 -1.21
CA GLU A 111 -18.91 20.50 -0.24
C GLU A 111 -18.39 19.04 -0.19
N PRO A 112 -17.13 18.82 0.22
CA PRO A 112 -16.64 17.48 0.48
C PRO A 112 -17.48 16.77 1.56
N LEU A 113 -17.88 15.52 1.29
CA LEU A 113 -18.61 14.68 2.24
C LEU A 113 -17.63 13.77 2.96
N THR A 114 -17.64 13.78 4.30
CA THR A 114 -16.66 13.04 5.11
C THR A 114 -17.37 12.01 5.98
N ASN A 115 -16.83 10.79 6.05
CA ASN A 115 -17.26 9.69 6.92
C ASN A 115 -18.78 9.43 6.89
N THR A 116 -19.48 9.83 7.95
CA THR A 116 -20.91 9.59 8.13
C THR A 116 -21.79 10.29 7.09
N ASP A 117 -21.37 11.43 6.60
CA ASP A 117 -22.08 12.15 5.54
C ASP A 117 -21.94 11.43 4.20
N ALA A 118 -20.77 10.81 3.96
CA ALA A 118 -20.53 10.01 2.77
C ALA A 118 -21.13 8.59 2.85
N SER A 119 -21.35 8.04 4.04
CA SER A 119 -21.76 6.64 4.26
C SER A 119 -22.74 6.48 5.42
N PRO A 120 -23.94 7.05 5.35
CA PRO A 120 -24.88 7.03 6.47
C PRO A 120 -25.33 5.61 6.86
N ALA A 121 -25.31 4.65 5.96
CA ALA A 121 -25.69 3.27 6.23
C ALA A 121 -24.73 2.53 7.19
N ASP A 122 -23.52 3.04 7.34
CA ASP A 122 -22.46 2.40 8.15
C ASP A 122 -22.45 2.88 9.62
N ASN A 123 -23.29 3.84 9.97
CA ASN A 123 -23.29 4.50 11.28
C ASN A 123 -23.85 3.68 12.45
N SER A 124 -24.40 2.51 12.20
CA SER A 124 -25.18 1.75 13.20
C SER A 124 -24.34 0.83 14.09
N ILE A 125 -23.01 0.82 13.96
CA ILE A 125 -22.15 -0.07 14.75
C ILE A 125 -21.80 0.59 16.08
N ALA A 126 -22.47 0.21 17.15
CA ALA A 126 -22.21 0.71 18.49
C ALA A 126 -20.74 0.47 18.92
N GLY A 127 -20.10 1.48 19.50
CA GLY A 127 -18.74 1.41 20.01
C GLY A 127 -17.62 1.51 18.98
N THR A 128 -17.94 1.83 17.72
CA THR A 128 -16.96 2.06 16.66
C THR A 128 -16.52 3.52 16.61
N SER A 129 -15.36 3.75 15.98
CA SER A 129 -14.88 5.10 15.65
C SER A 129 -15.85 5.78 14.69
N LEU A 130 -15.98 7.11 14.78
CA LEU A 130 -16.69 7.91 13.75
C LEU A 130 -15.95 7.91 12.42
N LYS A 131 -14.68 7.47 12.40
CA LYS A 131 -13.84 7.40 11.21
C LYS A 131 -14.14 6.15 10.38
N TYR A 132 -14.56 6.36 9.16
CA TYR A 132 -15.05 5.31 8.28
C TYR A 132 -14.01 4.21 8.02
N GLU A 133 -12.78 4.60 7.71
CA GLU A 133 -11.70 3.67 7.36
C GLU A 133 -11.42 2.67 8.49
N TYR A 134 -11.35 3.13 9.73
CA TYR A 134 -11.06 2.26 10.87
C TYR A 134 -12.16 1.23 11.14
N ASN A 135 -13.35 1.44 10.57
CA ASN A 135 -14.48 0.54 10.70
C ASN A 135 -14.65 -0.41 9.50
N LEU A 136 -13.83 -0.28 8.45
CA LEU A 136 -13.99 -1.06 7.20
C LEU A 136 -14.06 -2.57 7.45
N TYR A 137 -13.21 -3.11 8.33
CA TYR A 137 -13.24 -4.54 8.68
C TYR A 137 -14.57 -4.96 9.29
N ARG A 138 -15.06 -4.21 10.29
CA ARG A 138 -16.33 -4.50 10.96
C ARG A 138 -17.51 -4.33 10.01
N THR A 139 -17.48 -3.30 9.20
CA THR A 139 -18.49 -3.04 8.16
C THR A 139 -18.53 -4.18 7.14
N ALA A 140 -17.38 -4.64 6.66
CA ALA A 140 -17.28 -5.77 5.74
C ALA A 140 -17.83 -7.07 6.37
N CYS A 141 -17.47 -7.38 7.61
CA CYS A 141 -17.99 -8.55 8.32
C CYS A 141 -19.51 -8.50 8.51
N ARG A 142 -20.08 -7.31 8.71
CA ARG A 142 -21.52 -7.13 8.89
C ARG A 142 -22.29 -7.21 7.57
N LEU A 143 -21.84 -6.49 6.55
CA LEU A 143 -22.56 -6.38 5.27
C LEU A 143 -22.34 -7.59 4.36
N TYR A 144 -21.16 -8.21 4.43
CA TYR A 144 -20.75 -9.31 3.54
C TYR A 144 -20.30 -10.54 4.32
N PRO A 145 -21.17 -11.13 5.20
CA PRO A 145 -20.76 -12.20 6.11
C PRO A 145 -20.31 -13.48 5.41
N GLN A 146 -20.70 -13.68 4.14
CA GLN A 146 -20.29 -14.85 3.35
C GLN A 146 -18.84 -14.75 2.86
N ASN A 147 -18.36 -13.55 2.60
CA ASN A 147 -16.98 -13.27 2.21
C ASN A 147 -16.57 -11.83 2.58
N PRO A 148 -16.28 -11.59 3.87
CA PRO A 148 -15.93 -10.25 4.34
C PRO A 148 -14.69 -9.65 3.65
N SER A 149 -13.73 -10.48 3.25
CA SER A 149 -12.51 -10.01 2.59
C SER A 149 -12.77 -9.42 1.20
N ALA A 150 -13.65 -10.04 0.42
CA ALA A 150 -14.14 -9.48 -0.85
C ALA A 150 -14.98 -8.22 -0.61
N GLY A 151 -15.83 -8.24 0.43
CA GLY A 151 -16.61 -7.08 0.87
C GLY A 151 -15.72 -5.90 1.28
N PHE A 152 -14.61 -6.17 1.93
CA PHE A 152 -13.60 -5.15 2.27
C PHE A 152 -13.02 -4.48 1.00
N GLU A 153 -12.70 -5.27 -0.03
CA GLU A 153 -12.27 -4.72 -1.32
C GLU A 153 -13.35 -3.87 -1.98
N LEU A 154 -14.59 -4.32 -1.97
CA LEU A 154 -15.72 -3.53 -2.49
C LEU A 154 -15.83 -2.19 -1.77
N LEU A 155 -15.81 -2.18 -0.43
CA LEU A 155 -15.90 -0.97 0.37
C LEU A 155 -14.72 -0.01 0.15
N ARG A 156 -13.53 -0.58 -0.15
CA ARG A 156 -12.28 0.18 -0.35
C ARG A 156 -12.12 0.67 -1.79
N PHE A 157 -12.49 -0.12 -2.80
CA PHE A 157 -12.15 0.12 -4.20
C PHE A 157 -13.37 0.28 -5.12
N GLY A 158 -14.57 0.06 -4.61
CA GLY A 158 -15.78 0.02 -5.43
C GLY A 158 -15.94 -1.24 -6.27
N ARG A 159 -14.98 -2.16 -6.18
CA ARG A 159 -14.98 -3.47 -6.87
C ARG A 159 -14.05 -4.46 -6.16
N VAL A 160 -14.18 -5.74 -6.48
CA VAL A 160 -13.19 -6.76 -6.10
C VAL A 160 -12.02 -6.67 -7.07
N ILE A 161 -10.78 -6.61 -6.54
CA ILE A 161 -9.54 -6.52 -7.32
C ILE A 161 -8.75 -7.83 -7.31
N SER A 162 -8.99 -8.69 -6.31
CA SER A 162 -8.31 -9.99 -6.15
C SER A 162 -9.21 -11.13 -6.61
N ALA A 163 -9.82 -11.01 -7.79
CA ALA A 163 -10.82 -11.96 -8.29
C ALA A 163 -10.32 -13.40 -8.43
N GLU A 164 -9.00 -13.59 -8.56
CA GLU A 164 -8.35 -14.91 -8.56
C GLU A 164 -8.39 -15.60 -7.19
N TYR A 165 -8.60 -14.86 -6.11
CA TYR A 165 -8.61 -15.37 -4.74
C TYR A 165 -9.95 -15.20 -4.04
N GLU A 166 -10.80 -14.27 -4.48
CA GLU A 166 -11.96 -13.81 -3.75
C GLU A 166 -13.15 -13.52 -4.67
N THR A 167 -14.35 -13.83 -4.17
CA THR A 167 -15.61 -13.53 -4.88
C THR A 167 -16.63 -12.96 -3.92
N LEU A 168 -17.41 -11.97 -4.37
CA LEU A 168 -18.54 -11.46 -3.62
C LEU A 168 -19.73 -12.41 -3.66
N THR A 169 -20.51 -12.41 -2.58
CA THR A 169 -21.80 -13.06 -2.51
C THR A 169 -22.81 -12.11 -1.84
N PRO A 170 -23.80 -11.60 -2.58
CA PRO A 170 -24.03 -11.75 -4.03
C PRO A 170 -22.96 -11.06 -4.89
N ALA A 171 -22.82 -11.50 -6.15
CA ALA A 171 -21.77 -10.97 -7.05
C ALA A 171 -21.99 -9.49 -7.40
N ASP A 172 -23.23 -9.01 -7.39
CA ASP A 172 -23.68 -7.65 -7.65
C ASP A 172 -23.88 -6.81 -6.38
N ALA A 173 -23.22 -7.19 -5.28
CA ALA A 173 -23.32 -6.46 -4.02
C ALA A 173 -23.03 -4.96 -4.22
N PRO A 174 -23.87 -4.05 -3.66
CA PRO A 174 -23.78 -2.63 -3.91
C PRO A 174 -22.73 -1.93 -3.03
N LEU A 175 -22.28 -0.76 -3.51
CA LEU A 175 -21.56 0.22 -2.71
C LEU A 175 -22.37 1.51 -2.66
N TRP A 176 -23.27 1.63 -1.72
CA TRP A 176 -24.08 2.84 -1.53
C TRP A 176 -23.25 3.94 -0.86
N ARG A 177 -23.20 5.10 -1.51
CA ARG A 177 -22.52 6.30 -1.00
C ARG A 177 -23.36 7.54 -1.26
N THR A 178 -23.29 8.49 -0.35
CA THR A 178 -23.80 9.84 -0.59
C THR A 178 -22.84 10.56 -1.53
N VAL A 179 -23.38 11.12 -2.60
CA VAL A 179 -22.63 11.82 -3.64
C VAL A 179 -23.27 13.18 -3.87
N SER A 180 -22.48 14.24 -4.01
CA SER A 180 -22.96 15.56 -4.36
C SER A 180 -23.30 15.65 -5.85
N PHE A 181 -24.39 16.35 -6.18
CA PHE A 181 -24.78 16.73 -7.53
C PHE A 181 -25.10 18.24 -7.57
N PRO A 182 -25.19 18.89 -8.73
CA PRO A 182 -25.53 20.30 -8.77
C PRO A 182 -26.89 20.59 -8.11
N GLY A 183 -26.84 21.25 -6.94
CA GLY A 183 -28.02 21.60 -6.17
C GLY A 183 -28.37 20.69 -4.99
N GLY A 184 -27.60 19.62 -4.72
CA GLY A 184 -27.88 18.77 -3.56
C GLY A 184 -26.97 17.54 -3.42
N THR A 185 -27.44 16.59 -2.64
CA THR A 185 -26.78 15.28 -2.43
C THR A 185 -27.80 14.15 -2.57
N GLY A 186 -27.34 12.96 -2.93
CA GLY A 186 -28.16 11.76 -2.99
C GLY A 186 -27.34 10.48 -2.92
N MET A 187 -28.02 9.36 -2.71
CA MET A 187 -27.38 8.05 -2.62
C MET A 187 -27.20 7.45 -4.02
N VAL A 188 -26.01 6.95 -4.28
CA VAL A 188 -25.64 6.28 -5.54
C VAL A 188 -24.99 4.94 -5.22
N ASN A 189 -25.34 3.89 -5.96
CA ASN A 189 -24.60 2.63 -5.92
C ASN A 189 -23.35 2.73 -6.81
N LEU A 190 -22.21 3.07 -6.21
CA LEU A 190 -20.94 3.21 -6.92
C LEU A 190 -20.38 1.89 -7.47
N ALA A 191 -20.90 0.74 -7.02
CA ALA A 191 -20.52 -0.57 -7.55
C ALA A 191 -21.25 -0.94 -8.86
N SER A 192 -22.29 -0.19 -9.26
CA SER A 192 -23.03 -0.43 -10.51
C SER A 192 -22.08 -0.58 -11.71
N SER A 193 -22.41 -1.48 -12.64
CA SER A 193 -21.63 -1.69 -13.88
C SER A 193 -21.54 -0.44 -14.77
N ASP A 194 -22.54 0.43 -14.69
CA ASP A 194 -22.59 1.67 -15.47
C ASP A 194 -21.58 2.72 -14.98
N ILE A 195 -21.18 2.62 -13.72
CA ILE A 195 -20.19 3.51 -13.10
C ILE A 195 -18.80 2.91 -13.26
N LYS A 196 -17.92 3.62 -13.95
CA LYS A 196 -16.52 3.18 -14.14
C LYS A 196 -15.69 3.56 -12.95
N LYS A 197 -14.86 2.62 -12.47
CA LYS A 197 -13.98 2.75 -11.32
C LYS A 197 -12.53 2.86 -11.79
N PHE A 198 -11.80 3.81 -11.22
CA PHE A 198 -10.39 4.07 -11.52
C PHE A 198 -9.65 4.28 -10.20
N SER A 199 -8.34 4.27 -10.26
CA SER A 199 -7.47 4.69 -9.17
C SER A 199 -6.38 5.60 -9.72
N ASP A 200 -5.50 6.08 -8.86
CA ASP A 200 -4.31 6.79 -9.29
C ASP A 200 -3.38 5.94 -10.17
N ALA A 201 -3.55 4.62 -10.20
CA ALA A 201 -2.87 3.73 -11.14
C ALA A 201 -3.33 3.89 -12.59
N ASP A 202 -4.57 4.35 -12.82
CA ASP A 202 -5.14 4.62 -14.15
C ASP A 202 -4.75 6.02 -14.66
N PHE A 203 -3.64 6.53 -14.19
CA PHE A 203 -3.04 7.80 -14.59
C PHE A 203 -2.90 7.88 -16.13
N PRO A 204 -3.14 9.03 -16.75
CA PRO A 204 -3.36 10.35 -16.17
C PRO A 204 -4.83 10.81 -16.08
N HIS A 205 -5.80 9.99 -16.39
CA HIS A 205 -7.17 10.41 -16.71
C HIS A 205 -7.90 11.22 -15.63
N TRP A 206 -7.63 10.95 -14.33
CA TRP A 206 -8.52 11.42 -13.25
C TRP A 206 -7.91 12.47 -12.33
N THR A 207 -6.61 12.63 -12.38
CA THR A 207 -5.87 13.46 -11.45
C THR A 207 -5.52 14.84 -12.00
N GLY A 208 -6.11 15.18 -13.14
CA GLY A 208 -5.84 16.44 -13.83
C GLY A 208 -4.64 16.43 -14.77
N TRP A 209 -3.96 15.30 -14.91
CA TRP A 209 -2.85 15.14 -15.84
C TRP A 209 -3.33 15.03 -17.27
N ARG A 210 -2.51 15.51 -18.22
CA ARG A 210 -2.76 15.40 -19.65
C ARG A 210 -1.56 14.85 -20.38
N MET A 211 -1.81 13.86 -21.21
CA MET A 211 -0.86 13.40 -22.22
C MET A 211 -0.95 14.32 -23.43
N VAL A 212 0.21 14.74 -23.89
CA VAL A 212 0.41 15.57 -25.08
C VAL A 212 1.31 14.81 -26.02
N ASP A 213 0.72 14.26 -27.09
CA ASP A 213 1.40 13.46 -28.10
C ASP A 213 0.95 13.91 -29.51
N ASP A 214 0.73 15.18 -29.66
CA ASP A 214 0.28 15.83 -30.90
C ASP A 214 1.40 16.62 -31.59
N ASP A 215 2.62 16.55 -31.09
CA ASP A 215 3.82 17.06 -31.73
C ASP A 215 4.26 16.08 -32.83
N THR A 216 4.30 16.53 -34.05
CA THR A 216 4.59 15.70 -35.23
C THR A 216 6.00 15.80 -35.75
N ASP A 217 6.80 16.77 -35.27
CA ASP A 217 8.19 16.91 -35.66
C ASP A 217 9.15 16.24 -34.66
N ASN A 218 10.40 16.08 -35.06
CA ASN A 218 11.44 15.46 -34.24
C ASN A 218 12.56 16.45 -33.91
N ASN A 219 12.23 17.72 -33.72
CA ASN A 219 13.23 18.78 -33.55
C ASN A 219 13.63 19.03 -32.09
N SER A 220 13.19 18.22 -31.14
CA SER A 220 13.44 18.36 -29.71
C SER A 220 12.80 19.59 -29.05
N GLN A 221 11.81 20.18 -29.71
CA GLN A 221 10.95 21.24 -29.16
C GLN A 221 9.51 20.73 -29.22
N CYS A 222 8.72 21.08 -28.22
CA CYS A 222 7.33 20.66 -28.18
C CYS A 222 6.46 21.69 -28.95
N HIS A 223 6.08 21.36 -30.16
CA HIS A 223 5.18 22.18 -31.00
C HIS A 223 3.75 21.68 -30.96
N SER A 224 3.26 21.36 -29.79
CA SER A 224 1.90 20.86 -29.58
C SER A 224 0.85 21.93 -29.81
N PRO A 225 -0.11 21.72 -30.75
CA PRO A 225 -1.28 22.58 -30.88
C PRO A 225 -2.11 22.70 -29.59
N LEU A 226 -2.18 21.62 -28.79
CA LEU A 226 -2.84 21.63 -27.50
C LEU A 226 -2.16 22.62 -26.53
N ILE A 227 -0.83 22.58 -26.44
CA ILE A 227 -0.07 23.50 -25.57
C ILE A 227 -0.20 24.95 -26.05
N ALA A 228 -0.11 25.19 -27.35
CA ALA A 228 -0.33 26.52 -27.95
C ALA A 228 -1.71 27.08 -27.57
N GLY A 229 -2.78 26.30 -27.71
CA GLY A 229 -4.11 26.66 -27.31
C GLY A 229 -4.26 26.94 -25.80
N LEU A 230 -3.56 26.19 -24.95
CA LEU A 230 -3.50 26.45 -23.52
C LEU A 230 -2.77 27.77 -23.19
N GLN A 231 -1.71 28.07 -23.92
CA GLN A 231 -0.95 29.34 -23.78
C GLN A 231 -1.80 30.53 -24.20
N GLU A 232 -2.41 30.46 -25.38
CA GLU A 232 -3.29 31.53 -25.90
C GLU A 232 -4.48 31.81 -24.98
N SER A 233 -5.03 30.79 -24.34
CA SER A 233 -6.13 30.90 -23.38
C SER A 233 -5.69 31.32 -21.97
N GLY A 234 -4.40 31.52 -21.71
CA GLY A 234 -3.84 31.87 -20.40
C GLY A 234 -3.88 30.75 -19.36
N ARG A 235 -4.10 29.52 -19.80
CA ARG A 235 -4.34 28.34 -18.91
C ARG A 235 -3.11 27.46 -18.72
N LEU A 236 -2.05 27.70 -19.47
CA LEU A 236 -0.85 26.88 -19.41
C LEU A 236 -0.19 26.92 -18.02
N SER A 237 -0.20 28.08 -17.34
CA SER A 237 0.34 28.24 -15.99
C SER A 237 -0.28 27.29 -14.96
N ASP A 238 -1.58 27.00 -15.09
CA ASP A 238 -2.32 26.18 -14.15
C ASP A 238 -2.10 24.68 -14.39
N LEU A 239 -1.71 24.30 -15.59
CA LEU A 239 -1.63 22.91 -16.04
C LEU A 239 -0.22 22.43 -16.32
N ASN A 240 0.78 23.31 -16.45
CA ASN A 240 2.13 22.96 -16.87
C ASN A 240 2.77 21.84 -16.04
N SER A 241 2.52 21.80 -14.73
CA SER A 241 3.02 20.75 -13.83
C SER A 241 2.33 19.40 -14.01
N TYR A 242 1.22 19.36 -14.75
CA TYR A 242 0.40 18.17 -14.98
C TYR A 242 0.37 17.75 -16.46
N LEU A 243 1.25 18.30 -17.28
CA LEU A 243 1.43 17.88 -18.67
C LEU A 243 2.49 16.78 -18.75
N ILE A 244 2.24 15.80 -19.61
CA ILE A 244 3.17 14.74 -19.99
C ILE A 244 3.30 14.80 -21.50
N CYS A 245 4.43 15.33 -21.98
CA CYS A 245 4.65 15.61 -23.37
C CYS A 245 5.59 14.59 -24.01
N HIS A 246 5.29 14.17 -25.22
CA HIS A 246 6.06 13.16 -25.94
C HIS A 246 6.80 13.80 -27.12
N PHE A 247 8.11 14.02 -26.97
CA PHE A 247 8.98 14.57 -28.01
C PHE A 247 10.45 14.20 -27.77
N PRO A 248 11.37 14.37 -28.76
CA PRO A 248 12.78 14.06 -28.58
C PRO A 248 13.46 14.92 -27.51
N LEU A 249 14.50 14.36 -26.86
CA LEU A 249 15.29 15.05 -25.86
C LEU A 249 16.02 16.27 -26.46
N GLU A 250 15.98 17.42 -25.79
CA GLU A 250 16.67 18.66 -26.24
C GLU A 250 18.21 18.55 -26.28
N TRP A 251 18.78 17.66 -25.48
CA TRP A 251 20.22 17.39 -25.43
C TRP A 251 20.70 16.39 -26.50
N ASN A 252 19.89 16.17 -27.55
CA ASN A 252 20.27 15.38 -28.70
C ASN A 252 20.98 16.27 -29.72
N ALA A 253 22.28 16.07 -29.92
CA ALA A 253 23.09 16.85 -30.85
C ALA A 253 22.58 16.79 -32.30
N ALA A 254 21.97 15.66 -32.70
CA ALA A 254 21.46 15.47 -34.06
C ALA A 254 20.30 16.40 -34.42
N THR A 255 19.59 16.95 -33.45
CA THR A 255 18.45 17.84 -33.67
C THR A 255 18.82 19.33 -33.67
N PHE A 256 20.09 19.69 -33.43
CA PHE A 256 20.52 21.07 -33.29
C PHE A 256 20.21 21.92 -34.52
N ASP A 257 20.65 21.47 -35.70
CA ASP A 257 20.42 22.23 -36.94
C ASP A 257 18.93 22.36 -37.26
N GLN A 258 18.14 21.36 -36.98
CA GLN A 258 16.69 21.39 -37.15
C GLN A 258 16.02 22.47 -36.29
N ARG A 259 16.50 22.64 -35.05
CA ARG A 259 15.97 23.62 -34.10
C ARG A 259 16.45 25.04 -34.36
N TYR A 260 17.71 25.21 -34.76
CA TYR A 260 18.40 26.51 -34.72
C TYR A 260 18.94 27.01 -36.06
N ALA A 261 18.74 26.27 -37.21
CA ALA A 261 19.18 26.71 -38.51
C ALA A 261 18.65 28.11 -38.91
N TRP A 262 17.48 28.50 -38.41
CA TRP A 262 16.86 29.81 -38.61
C TRP A 262 17.71 30.97 -38.06
N LEU A 263 18.62 30.74 -37.13
CA LEU A 263 19.54 31.74 -36.63
C LEU A 263 20.48 32.27 -37.74
N ARG A 264 20.73 31.48 -38.79
CA ARG A 264 21.52 31.89 -39.96
C ARG A 264 20.77 32.90 -40.83
N THR A 265 19.47 32.87 -40.84
CA THR A 265 18.61 33.76 -41.63
C THR A 265 17.98 34.88 -40.80
N GLY A 266 17.87 34.68 -39.50
CA GLY A 266 17.17 35.58 -38.63
C GLY A 266 15.64 35.51 -38.77
N THR A 267 14.96 36.33 -37.98
CA THR A 267 13.52 36.60 -38.05
C THR A 267 13.30 38.10 -38.00
N ASP A 268 12.05 38.58 -38.04
CA ASP A 268 11.71 39.99 -37.91
C ASP A 268 12.21 40.59 -36.57
N ASP A 269 12.26 39.78 -35.52
CA ASP A 269 12.65 40.22 -34.17
C ASP A 269 14.10 39.85 -33.79
N VAL A 270 14.73 38.90 -34.50
CA VAL A 270 16.08 38.39 -34.18
C VAL A 270 16.97 38.48 -35.41
N PRO A 271 18.03 39.30 -35.39
CA PRO A 271 18.94 39.41 -36.53
C PRO A 271 19.69 38.09 -36.76
N ALA A 272 20.04 37.83 -38.04
CA ALA A 272 20.88 36.68 -38.42
C ALA A 272 22.25 36.75 -37.72
N ILE A 273 22.78 35.61 -37.31
CA ILE A 273 24.13 35.49 -36.79
C ILE A 273 25.08 35.03 -37.89
N SER A 274 26.39 35.29 -37.71
CA SER A 274 27.40 34.79 -38.66
C SER A 274 27.53 33.27 -38.65
N GLU A 275 27.97 32.71 -39.73
CA GLU A 275 28.23 31.24 -39.78
C GLU A 275 29.27 30.81 -38.74
N GLU A 276 30.29 31.65 -38.48
CA GLU A 276 31.28 31.38 -37.45
C GLU A 276 30.64 31.34 -36.05
N ASP A 277 29.73 32.28 -35.76
CA ASP A 277 29.01 32.30 -34.48
C ASP A 277 28.05 31.14 -34.37
N TYR A 278 27.41 30.73 -35.45
CA TYR A 278 26.54 29.57 -35.48
C TYR A 278 27.29 28.26 -35.19
N GLU A 279 28.43 28.06 -35.83
CA GLU A 279 29.24 26.83 -35.60
C GLU A 279 29.84 26.85 -34.19
N ARG A 280 30.20 27.99 -33.63
CA ARG A 280 30.64 28.13 -32.23
C ARG A 280 29.51 27.78 -31.28
N LEU A 281 28.29 28.28 -31.52
CA LEU A 281 27.10 27.93 -30.75
C LEU A 281 26.78 26.44 -30.84
N LYS A 282 26.82 25.87 -32.04
CA LYS A 282 26.61 24.44 -32.27
C LYS A 282 27.64 23.57 -31.52
N SER A 283 28.90 23.95 -31.61
CA SER A 283 29.97 23.26 -30.90
C SER A 283 29.77 23.30 -29.38
N HIS A 284 29.39 24.46 -28.85
CA HIS A 284 29.08 24.61 -27.44
C HIS A 284 27.88 23.77 -27.01
N ALA A 285 26.77 23.83 -27.76
CA ALA A 285 25.58 23.03 -27.47
C ALA A 285 25.87 21.53 -27.57
N SER A 286 26.66 21.12 -28.59
CA SER A 286 27.06 19.70 -28.74
C SER A 286 27.89 19.19 -27.57
N ALA A 287 28.72 20.06 -26.96
CA ALA A 287 29.50 19.68 -25.76
C ALA A 287 28.62 19.48 -24.51
N LEU A 288 27.41 20.03 -24.49
CA LEU A 288 26.42 19.82 -23.42
C LEU A 288 25.53 18.61 -23.71
N CYS A 289 25.50 18.12 -24.93
CA CYS A 289 24.72 16.93 -25.30
C CYS A 289 25.39 15.67 -24.74
N PHE A 290 24.58 14.72 -24.42
CA PHE A 290 25.04 13.41 -23.98
C PHE A 290 24.26 12.33 -24.72
N ASP A 291 24.97 11.26 -25.05
CA ASP A 291 24.35 10.05 -25.50
C ASP A 291 23.87 9.29 -24.27
N SER A 292 22.58 9.36 -24.04
CA SER A 292 21.98 8.81 -22.82
C SER A 292 21.94 7.26 -22.81
N GLY A 293 22.49 6.62 -23.86
CA GLY A 293 22.29 5.19 -24.03
C GLY A 293 20.78 4.84 -24.16
N GLU A 294 20.40 3.60 -24.10
CA GLU A 294 18.97 3.32 -23.90
C GLU A 294 18.53 3.79 -22.49
N PRO A 295 17.51 4.64 -22.36
CA PRO A 295 16.39 4.98 -23.25
C PRO A 295 16.47 6.34 -23.97
N GLY A 296 17.62 6.89 -24.20
CA GLY A 296 17.80 8.29 -24.64
C GLY A 296 17.71 8.56 -26.14
N THR A 297 17.51 7.56 -26.97
CA THR A 297 17.36 7.73 -28.41
C THR A 297 15.89 7.64 -28.82
N GLY A 298 15.36 8.74 -29.36
CA GLY A 298 14.00 8.82 -29.85
C GLY A 298 13.13 9.81 -29.08
N ARG A 299 11.83 9.65 -29.20
CA ARG A 299 10.85 10.48 -28.47
C ARG A 299 10.75 9.99 -27.04
N LEU A 300 10.82 10.92 -26.08
CA LEU A 300 10.75 10.66 -24.66
C LEU A 300 9.51 11.33 -24.04
N TRP A 301 9.05 10.80 -22.94
CA TRP A 301 7.99 11.41 -22.13
C TRP A 301 8.60 12.42 -21.15
N HIS A 302 8.22 13.68 -21.32
CA HIS A 302 8.66 14.80 -20.49
C HIS A 302 7.55 15.19 -19.53
N PHE A 303 7.87 15.31 -18.25
CA PHE A 303 6.92 15.66 -17.19
C PHE A 303 7.60 16.42 -16.06
N HIS A 304 6.80 17.10 -15.25
CA HIS A 304 7.31 17.84 -14.10
C HIS A 304 7.71 16.86 -12.98
N PRO A 305 9.02 16.72 -12.64
CA PRO A 305 9.48 15.61 -11.77
C PRO A 305 8.90 15.67 -10.37
N VAL A 306 8.80 16.87 -9.78
CA VAL A 306 8.27 17.02 -8.41
C VAL A 306 6.80 16.65 -8.34
N ALA A 307 5.97 17.14 -9.28
CA ALA A 307 4.55 16.84 -9.33
C ALA A 307 4.32 15.32 -9.54
N PHE A 308 5.09 14.72 -10.46
CA PHE A 308 5.04 13.28 -10.72
C PHE A 308 5.42 12.45 -9.49
N ILE A 309 6.56 12.75 -8.85
CA ILE A 309 7.02 12.03 -7.65
C ILE A 309 6.01 12.20 -6.52
N THR A 310 5.48 13.40 -6.29
CA THR A 310 4.49 13.66 -5.24
C THR A 310 3.21 12.85 -5.46
N HIS A 311 2.76 12.76 -6.72
CA HIS A 311 1.59 11.97 -7.08
C HIS A 311 1.82 10.48 -6.78
N PHE A 312 2.90 9.90 -7.31
CA PHE A 312 3.19 8.47 -7.18
C PHE A 312 3.70 8.05 -5.80
N ARG A 313 4.19 8.96 -4.96
CA ARG A 313 4.49 8.64 -3.54
C ARG A 313 3.29 8.10 -2.78
N LYS A 314 2.08 8.49 -3.17
CA LYS A 314 0.83 7.96 -2.59
C LYS A 314 0.61 6.47 -2.88
N CYS A 315 1.28 5.93 -3.88
CA CYS A 315 1.15 4.52 -4.25
C CYS A 315 1.78 3.57 -3.24
N CYS A 316 2.80 4.01 -2.50
CA CYS A 316 3.47 3.27 -1.42
C CYS A 316 3.81 1.81 -1.77
N TRP A 317 4.33 1.60 -2.99
CA TRP A 317 4.79 0.29 -3.46
C TRP A 317 6.28 0.17 -3.20
N LEU A 318 6.67 -0.79 -2.35
CA LEU A 318 8.07 -1.03 -2.04
C LEU A 318 8.76 -1.81 -3.16
N SER A 319 9.84 -1.24 -3.68
CA SER A 319 10.78 -1.93 -4.54
C SER A 319 11.63 -2.93 -3.76
N LYS A 320 12.38 -3.77 -4.49
CA LYS A 320 13.32 -4.71 -3.89
C LYS A 320 14.42 -4.01 -3.08
N SER A 321 14.94 -2.90 -3.60
CA SER A 321 16.00 -2.13 -2.96
C SER A 321 15.47 -1.38 -1.72
N GLU A 322 14.28 -0.78 -1.78
CA GLU A 322 13.66 -0.17 -0.60
C GLU A 322 13.41 -1.20 0.49
N LEU A 323 12.80 -2.34 0.17
CA LEU A 323 12.58 -3.42 1.15
C LEU A 323 13.89 -3.89 1.79
N LYS A 324 14.96 -4.03 0.99
CA LYS A 324 16.29 -4.39 1.47
C LYS A 324 16.84 -3.38 2.49
N GLN A 325 16.60 -2.08 2.25
CA GLN A 325 17.06 -1.02 3.15
C GLN A 325 16.29 -0.99 4.48
N LEU A 326 15.08 -1.53 4.55
CA LEU A 326 14.31 -1.65 5.80
C LEU A 326 14.91 -2.71 6.73
N VAL A 327 15.64 -3.69 6.20
CA VAL A 327 16.26 -4.75 6.99
C VAL A 327 17.64 -4.29 7.47
N PRO A 328 17.87 -4.06 8.77
CA PRO A 328 19.16 -3.60 9.28
C PRO A 328 20.24 -4.68 9.06
N ARG A 329 21.51 -4.27 9.02
CA ARG A 329 22.64 -5.24 8.93
C ARG A 329 22.85 -5.99 10.23
N ASN A 330 22.63 -5.30 11.33
CA ASN A 330 22.74 -5.83 12.68
C ASN A 330 21.50 -5.46 13.47
N ALA A 331 21.16 -6.24 14.47
CA ALA A 331 20.08 -5.93 15.38
C ALA A 331 20.42 -6.28 16.83
N LEU A 332 19.72 -5.62 17.73
CA LEU A 332 19.70 -5.99 19.13
C LEU A 332 18.87 -7.27 19.31
N ARG A 333 19.39 -8.18 20.09
CA ARG A 333 18.65 -9.35 20.55
C ARG A 333 18.66 -9.42 22.05
N THR A 334 17.50 -9.51 22.66
CA THR A 334 17.35 -9.73 24.08
C THR A 334 17.72 -11.17 24.42
N ALA A 335 18.72 -11.38 25.26
CA ALA A 335 19.20 -12.68 25.70
C ALA A 335 18.76 -13.04 27.12
N GLY A 336 18.14 -12.10 27.84
CA GLY A 336 17.64 -12.19 29.22
C GLY A 336 17.26 -10.83 29.75
N ARG A 337 16.86 -10.73 31.02
CA ARG A 337 16.51 -9.44 31.62
C ARG A 337 17.75 -8.53 31.63
N ASN A 338 17.68 -7.42 30.88
CA ASN A 338 18.78 -6.47 30.69
C ASN A 338 20.07 -7.06 30.06
N ASP A 339 19.96 -8.20 29.38
CA ASP A 339 21.05 -8.81 28.65
C ASP A 339 20.80 -8.72 27.14
N TYR A 340 21.69 -8.03 26.43
CA TYR A 340 21.58 -7.76 25.01
C TYR A 340 22.78 -8.33 24.25
N ARG A 341 22.52 -8.79 23.03
CA ARG A 341 23.52 -9.14 22.04
C ARG A 341 23.36 -8.27 20.81
N TRP A 342 24.48 -7.88 20.21
CA TRP A 342 24.50 -7.21 18.92
C TRP A 342 24.88 -8.23 17.87
N GLU A 343 23.91 -8.66 17.08
CA GLU A 343 24.07 -9.78 16.15
C GLU A 343 23.98 -9.31 14.71
N ALA A 344 24.88 -9.83 13.85
CA ALA A 344 24.77 -9.64 12.41
C ALA A 344 23.61 -10.45 11.84
N ILE A 345 22.79 -9.80 11.01
CA ILE A 345 21.65 -10.44 10.34
C ILE A 345 22.16 -11.11 9.06
N ASN A 346 22.46 -12.40 9.16
CA ASN A 346 22.96 -13.21 8.05
C ASN A 346 21.89 -14.06 7.37
N THR A 347 20.66 -14.08 7.90
CA THR A 347 19.54 -14.89 7.39
C THR A 347 18.78 -14.22 6.27
N TYR A 348 18.84 -12.90 6.16
CA TYR A 348 18.19 -12.18 5.05
C TYR A 348 18.84 -12.57 3.71
N ARG A 349 18.00 -12.95 2.76
CA ARG A 349 18.36 -13.30 1.40
C ARG A 349 17.39 -12.62 0.44
N ASP A 350 17.92 -11.89 -0.53
CA ASP A 350 17.16 -11.14 -1.55
C ASP A 350 17.44 -11.59 -2.98
N GLY A 351 18.18 -12.70 -3.14
CA GLY A 351 18.41 -13.30 -4.44
C GLY A 351 17.13 -13.83 -5.08
N ALA A 352 17.13 -14.01 -6.39
CA ALA A 352 16.01 -14.57 -7.13
C ALA A 352 15.52 -15.89 -6.51
N GLY A 353 14.20 -15.99 -6.27
CA GLY A 353 13.57 -17.16 -5.66
C GLY A 353 13.67 -17.23 -4.13
N SER A 354 14.29 -16.25 -3.46
CA SER A 354 14.24 -16.16 -1.99
C SER A 354 12.84 -15.81 -1.48
N VAL A 355 12.59 -16.09 -0.19
CA VAL A 355 11.31 -15.72 0.44
C VAL A 355 11.09 -14.21 0.36
N ALA A 356 12.11 -13.39 0.64
CA ALA A 356 12.01 -11.94 0.60
C ALA A 356 11.72 -11.40 -0.81
N ASP A 357 12.29 -12.01 -1.86
CA ASP A 357 12.03 -11.63 -3.25
C ASP A 357 10.59 -11.98 -3.66
N ASN A 358 10.18 -13.20 -3.37
CA ASN A 358 8.86 -13.71 -3.79
C ASN A 358 7.70 -13.08 -3.00
N ILE A 359 7.85 -12.84 -1.68
CA ILE A 359 6.76 -12.27 -0.87
C ILE A 359 6.49 -10.80 -1.16
N ARG A 360 7.46 -10.06 -1.69
CA ARG A 360 7.38 -8.60 -1.87
C ARG A 360 6.13 -8.15 -2.64
N THR A 361 5.81 -8.81 -3.73
CA THR A 361 4.61 -8.47 -4.52
C THR A 361 3.31 -8.72 -3.72
N HIS A 362 3.20 -9.86 -3.05
CA HIS A 362 2.03 -10.18 -2.23
C HIS A 362 1.91 -9.25 -1.02
N MET A 363 3.03 -8.89 -0.42
CA MET A 363 3.10 -7.93 0.68
C MET A 363 2.64 -6.54 0.23
N ASN A 364 3.11 -6.03 -0.93
CA ASN A 364 2.67 -4.77 -1.50
C ASN A 364 1.16 -4.78 -1.79
N ARG A 365 0.62 -5.83 -2.43
CA ARG A 365 -0.82 -5.98 -2.67
C ARG A 365 -1.62 -6.00 -1.37
N THR A 366 -1.14 -6.71 -0.36
CA THR A 366 -1.77 -6.75 0.97
C THR A 366 -1.77 -5.38 1.64
N MET A 367 -0.66 -4.64 1.58
CA MET A 367 -0.58 -3.28 2.10
C MET A 367 -1.56 -2.36 1.37
N GLN A 368 -1.66 -2.43 0.05
CA GLN A 368 -2.63 -1.65 -0.74
C GLN A 368 -4.07 -1.96 -0.33
N LYS A 369 -4.42 -3.24 -0.26
CA LYS A 369 -5.76 -3.69 0.13
C LYS A 369 -6.17 -3.14 1.49
N HIS A 370 -5.29 -3.24 2.49
CA HIS A 370 -5.60 -2.93 3.89
C HIS A 370 -5.20 -1.51 4.33
N LEU A 371 -5.00 -0.59 3.37
CA LEU A 371 -4.66 0.82 3.64
C LEU A 371 -3.38 1.00 4.47
N ILE A 372 -2.42 0.08 4.34
CA ILE A 372 -1.07 0.23 4.90
C ILE A 372 -0.22 1.02 3.89
N THR A 373 -0.66 2.24 3.57
CA THR A 373 -0.16 3.01 2.43
C THR A 373 0.56 4.31 2.82
N THR A 374 0.64 4.62 4.11
CA THR A 374 1.47 5.74 4.56
C THR A 374 2.83 5.24 5.07
N PRO A 375 3.89 6.04 4.95
CA PRO A 375 5.22 5.68 5.47
C PRO A 375 5.22 5.19 6.92
N LEU A 376 4.45 5.84 7.79
CA LEU A 376 4.36 5.47 9.21
C LEU A 376 3.61 4.15 9.42
N ARG A 377 2.53 3.91 8.68
CA ARG A 377 1.81 2.62 8.71
C ARG A 377 2.72 1.49 8.23
N ILE A 378 3.45 1.71 7.13
CA ILE A 378 4.42 0.73 6.60
C ILE A 378 5.52 0.46 7.62
N ALA A 379 6.08 1.50 8.27
CA ALA A 379 7.09 1.34 9.31
C ALA A 379 6.57 0.52 10.51
N CYS A 380 5.33 0.74 10.93
CA CYS A 380 4.70 -0.04 12.00
C CYS A 380 4.43 -1.50 11.59
N PHE A 381 3.93 -1.71 10.38
CA PHE A 381 3.61 -3.04 9.85
C PHE A 381 4.88 -3.89 9.65
N LEU A 382 5.84 -3.35 8.92
CA LEU A 382 7.07 -4.07 8.59
C LEU A 382 8.07 -4.11 9.74
N GLY A 383 8.04 -3.14 10.66
CA GLY A 383 8.79 -3.18 11.90
C GLY A 383 8.49 -4.44 12.71
N ASN A 384 7.24 -4.90 12.68
CA ASN A 384 6.82 -6.17 13.27
C ASN A 384 7.13 -7.35 12.33
N GLY A 385 6.62 -7.33 11.10
CA GLY A 385 6.64 -8.48 10.20
C GLY A 385 8.04 -8.97 9.81
N ILE A 386 8.98 -8.07 9.59
CA ILE A 386 10.36 -8.43 9.23
C ILE A 386 11.06 -9.17 10.37
N GLN A 387 10.85 -8.71 11.61
CA GLN A 387 11.46 -9.37 12.77
C GLN A 387 10.79 -10.72 13.06
N GLU A 388 9.46 -10.80 12.99
CA GLU A 388 8.69 -12.03 13.27
C GLU A 388 9.02 -13.17 12.30
N THR A 389 9.42 -12.86 11.09
CA THR A 389 9.75 -13.83 10.04
C THR A 389 11.25 -14.16 9.97
N GLY A 390 12.00 -13.84 11.02
CA GLY A 390 13.44 -14.03 11.01
C GLY A 390 14.10 -13.30 9.83
N TRP A 391 13.73 -12.03 9.62
CA TRP A 391 14.24 -11.16 8.56
C TRP A 391 13.79 -11.59 7.17
N LEU A 392 12.54 -11.90 7.01
CA LEU A 392 11.94 -12.47 5.79
C LEU A 392 12.60 -13.79 5.35
N GLY A 393 13.13 -14.55 6.30
CA GLY A 393 13.78 -15.84 6.05
C GLY A 393 12.82 -17.02 6.08
N THR A 394 11.74 -16.92 6.86
CA THR A 394 10.74 -17.98 6.99
C THR A 394 9.36 -17.41 7.29
N MET A 395 8.31 -18.07 6.81
CA MET A 395 6.91 -17.73 7.14
C MET A 395 6.33 -18.65 8.22
N GLU A 396 7.18 -19.36 8.95
CA GLU A 396 6.72 -20.35 9.92
C GLU A 396 7.61 -20.31 11.17
N GLU A 397 6.99 -20.37 12.34
CA GLU A 397 7.67 -20.46 13.63
C GLU A 397 8.43 -21.78 13.80
N GLY A 398 9.59 -21.72 14.42
CA GLY A 398 10.34 -22.93 14.78
C GLY A 398 9.67 -23.70 15.92
N TYR A 399 9.07 -24.81 15.62
CA TYR A 399 8.27 -25.59 16.57
C TYR A 399 8.85 -26.96 16.95
N ARG A 400 9.96 -27.34 16.35
CA ARG A 400 10.60 -28.65 16.58
C ARG A 400 12.00 -28.49 17.12
N TYR A 401 12.35 -29.36 18.06
CA TYR A 401 13.73 -29.51 18.48
C TYR A 401 14.09 -31.00 18.52
N MET A 402 15.38 -31.28 18.42
CA MET A 402 15.92 -32.65 18.49
C MET A 402 16.51 -32.83 19.87
N GLU A 403 16.10 -33.90 20.52
CA GLU A 403 16.62 -34.33 21.81
C GLU A 403 17.12 -35.78 21.66
N THR A 404 18.24 -36.08 22.26
CA THR A 404 18.74 -37.45 22.32
C THR A 404 18.29 -38.07 23.66
N ASP A 405 17.58 -39.16 23.60
CA ASP A 405 17.21 -39.91 24.80
C ASP A 405 18.50 -40.38 25.52
N PRO A 406 18.73 -39.94 26.74
CA PRO A 406 19.95 -40.31 27.47
C PRO A 406 20.09 -41.81 27.76
N ARG A 407 19.01 -42.58 27.67
CA ARG A 407 19.02 -44.03 27.92
C ARG A 407 19.23 -44.84 26.64
N THR A 408 18.57 -44.45 25.57
CA THR A 408 18.57 -45.23 24.32
C THR A 408 19.49 -44.66 23.26
N HIS A 409 20.04 -43.48 23.48
CA HIS A 409 20.81 -42.67 22.51
C HIS A 409 20.08 -42.45 21.18
N GLN A 410 18.78 -42.64 21.15
CA GLN A 410 17.95 -42.36 19.98
C GLN A 410 17.56 -40.89 19.92
N VAL A 411 17.55 -40.33 18.71
CA VAL A 411 17.08 -38.97 18.47
C VAL A 411 15.57 -38.96 18.50
N ILE A 412 15.01 -38.23 19.46
CA ILE A 412 13.56 -38.04 19.62
C ILE A 412 13.20 -36.67 19.09
N ARG A 413 12.24 -36.63 18.15
CA ARG A 413 11.62 -35.35 17.74
C ARG A 413 10.55 -34.97 18.76
N ARG A 414 10.67 -33.77 19.35
CA ARG A 414 9.66 -33.23 20.25
C ARG A 414 9.16 -31.88 19.74
N TYR A 415 7.93 -31.56 20.07
CA TYR A 415 7.35 -30.26 19.84
C TYR A 415 7.68 -29.37 21.05
N ASN A 416 8.27 -28.20 20.80
CA ASN A 416 8.69 -27.30 21.86
C ASN A 416 7.67 -26.23 22.22
N ILE A 417 6.49 -26.25 21.59
CA ILE A 417 5.39 -25.33 21.83
C ILE A 417 4.12 -26.09 22.16
N TRP A 418 3.41 -25.61 23.17
CA TRP A 418 2.20 -26.24 23.72
C TRP A 418 0.98 -26.10 22.78
N TYR A 419 0.99 -25.09 21.88
CA TYR A 419 -0.10 -24.81 20.94
C TYR A 419 0.09 -25.45 19.56
N TYR A 420 1.01 -26.39 19.42
CA TYR A 420 1.14 -27.17 18.17
C TYR A 420 -0.18 -27.93 17.87
N PRO A 421 -0.68 -27.97 16.60
CA PRO A 421 -0.06 -27.48 15.36
C PRO A 421 -0.48 -26.05 14.96
N TRP A 422 -1.09 -25.28 15.86
CA TRP A 422 -1.64 -23.95 15.65
C TRP A 422 -0.62 -22.83 15.94
N TYR A 423 0.63 -23.09 15.60
CA TYR A 423 1.76 -22.18 15.81
C TYR A 423 1.80 -21.04 14.80
N GLY A 424 2.70 -20.08 15.02
CA GLY A 424 2.85 -18.85 14.23
C GLY A 424 3.18 -19.11 12.76
N ARG A 425 2.35 -18.56 11.86
CA ARG A 425 2.57 -18.62 10.41
C ARG A 425 2.27 -17.27 9.77
N GLY A 426 2.88 -17.04 8.61
CA GLY A 426 2.71 -15.81 7.83
C GLY A 426 3.54 -14.64 8.35
N LEU A 427 3.38 -13.50 7.72
CA LEU A 427 4.25 -12.32 7.93
C LEU A 427 4.15 -11.73 9.36
N LEU A 428 3.00 -11.79 10.01
CA LEU A 428 2.80 -11.35 11.42
C LEU A 428 2.56 -12.53 12.38
N GLN A 429 2.96 -13.74 11.99
CA GLN A 429 2.92 -14.95 12.81
C GLN A 429 1.53 -15.21 13.44
N LEU A 430 0.51 -15.38 12.58
CA LEU A 430 -0.84 -15.77 12.98
C LEU A 430 -0.80 -17.04 13.83
N THR A 431 -1.23 -16.96 15.08
CA THR A 431 -1.09 -18.01 16.09
C THR A 431 -2.41 -18.28 16.79
N SER A 432 -2.65 -19.48 17.23
CA SER A 432 -3.82 -20.00 17.97
C SER A 432 -5.04 -20.34 17.10
N PRO A 433 -5.82 -21.36 17.47
CA PRO A 433 -7.05 -21.72 16.75
C PRO A 433 -8.01 -20.53 16.58
N VAL A 434 -8.18 -19.71 17.62
CA VAL A 434 -9.08 -18.56 17.61
C VAL A 434 -8.75 -17.61 16.45
N ASN A 435 -7.48 -17.21 16.34
CA ASN A 435 -7.03 -16.25 15.32
C ASN A 435 -7.10 -16.86 13.90
N TYR A 436 -6.76 -18.14 13.75
CA TYR A 436 -6.91 -18.84 12.46
C TYR A 436 -8.37 -18.90 12.03
N PHE A 437 -9.30 -19.21 12.93
CA PHE A 437 -10.72 -19.26 12.59
C PHE A 437 -11.32 -17.88 12.30
N GLU A 438 -10.85 -16.82 12.95
CA GLU A 438 -11.22 -15.45 12.62
C GLU A 438 -10.73 -15.10 11.20
N TYR A 439 -9.48 -15.42 10.88
CA TYR A 439 -8.94 -15.23 9.53
C TYR A 439 -9.70 -16.03 8.47
N PHE A 440 -10.00 -17.29 8.74
CA PHE A 440 -10.78 -18.12 7.81
C PHE A 440 -12.19 -17.55 7.60
N SER A 441 -12.84 -17.09 8.65
CA SER A 441 -14.13 -16.43 8.55
C SER A 441 -14.06 -15.15 7.72
N PHE A 442 -13.01 -14.35 7.89
CA PHE A 442 -12.78 -13.17 7.07
C PHE A 442 -12.61 -13.54 5.58
N ARG A 443 -11.93 -14.65 5.30
CA ARG A 443 -11.75 -15.19 3.93
C ARG A 443 -13.00 -15.93 3.40
N GLY A 444 -14.14 -15.88 4.09
CA GLY A 444 -15.36 -16.59 3.66
C GLY A 444 -15.26 -18.12 3.76
N ARG A 445 -14.30 -18.66 4.53
CA ARG A 445 -14.08 -20.09 4.70
C ARG A 445 -14.88 -20.60 5.89
N VAL A 446 -15.82 -21.49 5.64
CA VAL A 446 -16.72 -22.01 6.68
C VAL A 446 -16.04 -23.12 7.48
N CYS A 447 -15.90 -22.90 8.79
CA CYS A 447 -15.42 -23.92 9.73
C CYS A 447 -16.59 -24.46 10.57
N PRO A 448 -16.73 -25.79 10.72
CA PRO A 448 -17.77 -26.38 11.57
C PRO A 448 -17.70 -25.85 13.00
N ALA A 449 -18.85 -25.46 13.56
CA ALA A 449 -18.92 -24.85 14.89
C ALA A 449 -18.38 -25.77 16.01
N ASN A 450 -18.62 -27.08 15.92
CA ASN A 450 -18.10 -28.04 16.88
C ASN A 450 -16.56 -28.07 16.90
N ILE A 451 -15.89 -28.12 15.75
CA ILE A 451 -14.42 -28.10 15.64
C ILE A 451 -13.87 -26.78 16.21
N LYS A 452 -14.47 -25.67 15.79
CA LYS A 452 -14.09 -24.33 16.25
C LYS A 452 -14.19 -24.22 17.78
N ASN A 453 -15.31 -24.62 18.36
CA ASN A 453 -15.52 -24.54 19.80
C ASN A 453 -14.56 -25.46 20.56
N THR A 454 -14.46 -26.75 20.16
CA THR A 454 -13.57 -27.71 20.82
C THR A 454 -12.13 -27.22 20.84
N LEU A 455 -11.59 -26.77 19.71
CA LEU A 455 -10.20 -26.32 19.64
C LEU A 455 -9.96 -25.02 20.42
N ASN A 456 -10.93 -24.10 20.42
CA ASN A 456 -10.81 -22.87 21.18
C ASN A 456 -10.87 -23.12 22.69
N ASP A 457 -11.77 -23.99 23.14
CA ASP A 457 -11.89 -24.37 24.56
C ASP A 457 -10.63 -25.07 25.05
N GLU A 458 -10.12 -25.99 24.26
CA GLU A 458 -8.87 -26.71 24.58
C GLU A 458 -7.66 -25.78 24.59
N TYR A 459 -7.56 -24.86 23.63
CA TYR A 459 -6.51 -23.83 23.62
C TYR A 459 -6.55 -22.98 24.89
N ASN A 460 -7.73 -22.50 25.30
CA ASN A 460 -7.89 -21.69 26.50
C ASN A 460 -7.54 -22.48 27.77
N ARG A 461 -7.90 -23.78 27.82
CA ARG A 461 -7.52 -24.68 28.90
C ARG A 461 -5.99 -24.83 29.00
N LEU A 462 -5.33 -25.07 27.89
CA LEU A 462 -3.87 -25.21 27.82
C LEU A 462 -3.15 -23.90 28.12
N TYR A 463 -3.70 -22.76 27.69
CA TYR A 463 -3.13 -21.44 27.95
C TYR A 463 -2.99 -21.15 29.44
N SER A 464 -3.92 -21.60 30.27
CA SER A 464 -3.83 -21.48 31.74
C SER A 464 -2.70 -22.30 32.35
N HIS A 465 -2.19 -23.32 31.64
CA HIS A 465 -1.14 -24.24 32.08
C HIS A 465 0.15 -24.10 31.22
N ARG A 466 0.31 -23.03 30.46
CA ARG A 466 1.42 -22.83 29.50
C ARG A 466 2.83 -22.95 30.06
N ASN A 467 2.99 -22.88 31.38
CA ASN A 467 4.28 -23.06 32.06
C ASN A 467 4.70 -24.52 32.20
N ILE A 468 3.82 -25.46 31.89
CA ILE A 468 4.14 -26.90 31.90
C ILE A 468 4.84 -27.25 30.59
N ARG A 469 6.09 -27.68 30.69
CA ARG A 469 7.01 -27.86 29.56
C ARG A 469 6.61 -28.98 28.58
N TYR A 470 5.79 -29.92 29.04
CA TYR A 470 5.32 -31.11 28.28
C TYR A 470 3.85 -31.31 28.59
N ILE A 471 2.99 -30.74 27.80
CA ILE A 471 1.56 -31.03 27.81
C ILE A 471 1.29 -31.99 26.67
N ASP A 472 0.50 -33.03 26.91
CA ASP A 472 -0.04 -33.89 25.87
C ASP A 472 -0.78 -33.01 24.86
N ASN A 473 -0.52 -33.27 23.59
CA ASN A 473 -0.97 -32.39 22.52
C ASN A 473 -2.45 -32.61 22.17
N HIS A 474 -3.34 -32.11 23.00
CA HIS A 474 -4.79 -32.18 22.78
C HIS A 474 -5.33 -31.25 21.69
N LEU A 475 -4.47 -30.43 21.05
CA LEU A 475 -4.81 -29.63 19.88
C LEU A 475 -4.53 -30.35 18.56
N SER A 476 -4.16 -31.63 18.60
CA SER A 476 -3.78 -32.41 17.42
C SER A 476 -4.95 -32.53 16.43
N ASP A 477 -4.61 -32.51 15.14
CA ASP A 477 -5.57 -32.63 14.05
C ASP A 477 -6.33 -33.96 14.12
N THR A 478 -5.62 -35.04 14.49
CA THR A 478 -6.19 -36.41 14.57
C THR A 478 -7.17 -36.56 15.73
N GLU A 479 -6.80 -36.12 16.93
CA GLU A 479 -7.67 -36.22 18.11
C GLU A 479 -8.95 -35.37 17.97
N ASN A 480 -8.85 -34.23 17.33
CA ASN A 480 -9.99 -33.33 17.13
C ASN A 480 -10.72 -33.55 15.80
N HIS A 481 -10.34 -34.58 15.04
CA HIS A 481 -10.94 -34.89 13.73
C HIS A 481 -11.03 -33.63 12.82
N VAL A 482 -9.93 -32.85 12.78
CA VAL A 482 -9.90 -31.60 12.02
C VAL A 482 -10.02 -31.92 10.52
N PRO A 483 -11.00 -31.34 9.81
CA PRO A 483 -11.16 -31.57 8.38
C PRO A 483 -9.91 -31.17 7.57
N GLU A 484 -9.60 -31.94 6.54
CA GLU A 484 -8.40 -31.79 5.70
C GLU A 484 -8.32 -30.39 5.03
N ASN A 485 -9.46 -29.81 4.65
CA ASN A 485 -9.49 -28.47 4.11
C ASN A 485 -9.06 -27.40 5.13
N ILE A 486 -9.40 -27.56 6.41
CA ILE A 486 -8.98 -26.66 7.48
C ILE A 486 -7.47 -26.80 7.72
N ILE A 487 -6.97 -28.04 7.75
CA ILE A 487 -5.52 -28.32 7.86
C ILE A 487 -4.78 -27.63 6.72
N ARG A 488 -5.23 -27.81 5.49
CA ARG A 488 -4.65 -27.18 4.30
C ARG A 488 -4.70 -25.66 4.37
N TRP A 489 -5.83 -25.04 4.77
CA TRP A 489 -5.93 -23.59 4.92
C TRP A 489 -4.95 -23.03 5.96
N ARG A 490 -4.80 -23.75 7.08
CA ARG A 490 -3.83 -23.39 8.12
C ARG A 490 -2.41 -23.47 7.60
N ASP A 491 -2.05 -24.55 6.95
CA ASP A 491 -0.67 -24.80 6.49
C ASP A 491 -0.31 -23.88 5.30
N ASN A 492 -1.28 -23.49 4.48
CA ASN A 492 -1.10 -22.50 3.42
C ASN A 492 -0.68 -21.13 3.95
N VAL A 493 -1.00 -20.76 5.19
CA VAL A 493 -0.55 -19.48 5.77
C VAL A 493 0.99 -19.36 5.84
N SER A 494 1.72 -20.47 5.77
CA SER A 494 3.19 -20.44 5.68
C SER A 494 3.74 -20.88 4.33
N SER A 495 3.01 -21.73 3.59
CA SER A 495 3.50 -22.30 2.34
C SER A 495 3.07 -21.53 1.09
N ASP A 496 2.01 -20.73 1.17
CA ASP A 496 1.53 -19.84 0.13
C ASP A 496 1.79 -18.37 0.53
N LEU A 497 2.60 -17.68 -0.25
CA LEU A 497 3.03 -16.31 0.07
C LEU A 497 1.89 -15.27 -0.02
N HIS A 498 0.85 -15.55 -0.82
CA HIS A 498 -0.36 -14.72 -0.81
C HIS A 498 -1.09 -14.86 0.53
N GLU A 499 -1.30 -16.10 1.01
CA GLU A 499 -1.92 -16.34 2.31
C GLU A 499 -1.07 -15.81 3.46
N ALA A 500 0.27 -15.94 3.38
CA ALA A 500 1.20 -15.41 4.36
C ALA A 500 1.10 -13.89 4.51
N ALA A 501 0.99 -13.16 3.41
CA ALA A 501 0.81 -11.71 3.41
C ALA A 501 -0.62 -11.32 3.82
N SER A 502 -1.65 -12.00 3.26
CA SER A 502 -3.07 -11.71 3.54
C SER A 502 -3.44 -11.86 5.01
N SER A 503 -2.89 -12.89 5.69
CA SER A 503 -3.12 -13.08 7.13
C SER A 503 -2.58 -11.92 7.98
N ALA A 504 -1.49 -11.30 7.55
CA ALA A 504 -0.94 -10.11 8.21
C ALA A 504 -1.80 -8.86 7.96
N GLY A 505 -2.32 -8.69 6.74
CA GLY A 505 -3.29 -7.63 6.44
C GLY A 505 -4.59 -7.77 7.25
N PHE A 506 -5.07 -9.01 7.40
CA PHE A 506 -6.18 -9.30 8.31
C PHE A 506 -5.87 -8.87 9.74
N TYR A 507 -4.70 -9.23 10.30
CA TYR A 507 -4.31 -8.79 11.64
C TYR A 507 -4.28 -7.27 11.78
N TRP A 508 -3.76 -6.56 10.77
CA TRP A 508 -3.72 -5.11 10.76
C TRP A 508 -5.10 -4.49 10.98
N VAL A 509 -6.11 -4.96 10.26
CA VAL A 509 -7.48 -4.40 10.37
C VAL A 509 -8.28 -4.99 11.54
N ALA A 510 -8.12 -6.28 11.86
CA ALA A 510 -8.85 -6.94 12.92
C ALA A 510 -8.35 -6.54 14.33
N ARG A 511 -7.12 -6.07 14.46
CA ARG A 511 -6.51 -5.60 15.71
C ARG A 511 -6.37 -4.08 15.79
N ASP A 512 -7.04 -3.34 14.92
CA ASP A 512 -7.08 -1.88 14.92
C ASP A 512 -5.68 -1.24 15.00
N MET A 513 -4.71 -1.72 14.22
CA MET A 513 -3.34 -1.19 14.25
C MET A 513 -3.23 0.21 13.64
N ALA A 514 -4.06 0.55 12.65
CA ALA A 514 -3.99 1.80 11.92
C ALA A 514 -4.14 3.05 12.80
N PRO A 515 -5.10 3.15 13.75
CA PRO A 515 -5.22 4.31 14.62
C PRO A 515 -3.95 4.60 15.43
N TYR A 516 -3.21 3.56 15.83
CA TYR A 516 -1.96 3.74 16.57
C TYR A 516 -0.81 4.16 15.65
N ALA A 517 -0.76 3.61 14.45
CA ALA A 517 0.25 3.98 13.44
C ALA A 517 0.03 5.40 12.88
N ASP A 518 -1.19 5.93 12.93
CA ASP A 518 -1.52 7.29 12.51
C ASP A 518 -1.31 8.35 13.61
N ALA A 519 -1.04 7.91 14.84
CA ALA A 519 -0.69 8.78 15.92
C ALA A 519 0.67 9.47 15.69
N GLU A 520 0.96 10.52 16.44
CA GLU A 520 2.25 11.19 16.38
C GLU A 520 3.39 10.24 16.79
N HIS A 521 4.41 10.12 15.94
CA HIS A 521 5.60 9.30 16.17
C HIS A 521 6.70 10.14 16.84
N VAL A 522 6.61 10.29 18.16
CA VAL A 522 7.70 10.88 18.94
C VAL A 522 8.80 9.84 19.12
N LEU A 523 9.95 10.07 18.48
CA LEU A 523 11.09 9.16 18.56
C LEU A 523 11.82 9.34 19.91
N GLU A 524 11.98 8.27 20.65
CA GLU A 524 12.76 8.20 21.89
C GLU A 524 14.10 7.52 21.62
N ARG A 525 15.20 8.22 21.88
CA ARG A 525 16.55 7.69 21.78
C ARG A 525 16.88 6.78 22.95
N CYS A 526 17.17 5.54 22.69
CA CYS A 526 17.54 4.53 23.69
C CYS A 526 18.98 4.06 23.47
N SER A 527 19.69 3.81 24.57
CA SER A 527 21.05 3.27 24.53
C SER A 527 21.17 2.00 25.36
N VAL A 528 21.87 1.03 24.84
CA VAL A 528 22.20 -0.24 25.52
C VAL A 528 23.67 -0.58 25.29
N THR A 529 24.26 -1.37 26.20
CA THR A 529 25.60 -1.90 26.04
C THR A 529 25.52 -3.41 25.91
N PRO A 530 25.42 -3.96 24.68
CA PRO A 530 25.38 -5.39 24.47
C PRO A 530 26.69 -6.06 24.89
N GLN A 531 26.61 -7.36 25.24
CA GLN A 531 27.82 -8.13 25.57
C GLN A 531 28.83 -8.05 24.42
N ARG A 532 30.09 -7.78 24.77
CA ARG A 532 31.27 -7.69 23.85
C ARG A 532 31.13 -6.65 22.73
N SER A 533 30.24 -5.68 22.90
CA SER A 533 29.99 -4.59 21.96
C SER A 533 30.01 -3.26 22.70
N GLY A 534 30.40 -2.17 22.05
CA GLY A 534 30.21 -0.83 22.58
C GLY A 534 28.74 -0.42 22.69
N ILE A 535 28.49 0.80 23.15
CA ILE A 535 27.14 1.36 23.24
C ILE A 535 26.44 1.28 21.88
N LYS A 536 25.21 0.82 21.86
CA LYS A 536 24.33 0.79 20.69
C LYS A 536 23.10 1.65 20.94
N ILE A 537 22.76 2.42 19.93
CA ILE A 537 21.62 3.32 19.94
C ILE A 537 20.50 2.69 19.10
N TYR A 538 19.28 2.75 19.59
CA TYR A 538 18.08 2.42 18.85
C TYR A 538 16.98 3.41 19.19
N TYR A 539 15.93 3.42 18.38
CA TYR A 539 14.83 4.38 18.52
C TYR A 539 13.51 3.63 18.62
N ARG A 540 12.68 4.06 19.54
CA ARG A 540 11.32 3.56 19.76
C ARG A 540 10.32 4.71 19.75
N SER A 541 9.05 4.42 19.69
CA SER A 541 8.00 5.43 19.89
C SER A 541 6.78 4.83 20.54
N PRO A 542 5.97 5.63 21.27
CA PRO A 542 4.69 5.19 21.84
C PRO A 542 3.72 4.67 20.76
N ALA A 543 3.70 5.31 19.58
CA ALA A 543 2.87 4.90 18.45
C ALA A 543 3.26 3.49 17.95
N PHE A 544 4.55 3.23 17.76
CA PHE A 544 5.04 1.92 17.34
C PHE A 544 4.79 0.85 18.40
N TRP A 545 4.98 1.19 19.70
CA TRP A 545 4.63 0.27 20.80
C TRP A 545 3.16 -0.14 20.73
N ARG A 546 2.24 0.82 20.66
CA ARG A 546 0.80 0.56 20.65
C ARG A 546 0.39 -0.31 19.46
N ALA A 547 0.90 0.00 18.26
CA ALA A 547 0.65 -0.81 17.07
C ALA A 547 1.17 -2.26 17.24
N SER A 548 2.34 -2.44 17.84
CA SER A 548 2.92 -3.76 18.11
C SER A 548 2.16 -4.52 19.20
N ALA A 549 1.79 -3.82 20.28
CA ALA A 549 1.04 -4.40 21.39
C ALA A 549 -0.38 -4.81 20.97
N ALA A 550 -1.02 -4.07 20.08
CA ALA A 550 -2.36 -4.40 19.57
C ALA A 550 -2.45 -5.83 19.01
N VAL A 551 -1.37 -6.32 18.41
CA VAL A 551 -1.29 -7.71 17.89
C VAL A 551 -0.95 -8.71 18.99
N ASN A 552 0.08 -8.43 19.78
CA ASN A 552 0.68 -9.44 20.66
C ASN A 552 0.23 -9.35 22.11
N LEU A 553 -0.13 -8.16 22.58
CA LEU A 553 -0.48 -7.85 23.97
C LEU A 553 -1.61 -6.82 24.05
N PRO A 554 -2.81 -7.10 23.51
CA PRO A 554 -3.88 -6.10 23.39
C PRO A 554 -4.27 -5.45 24.71
N ASN A 555 -4.09 -6.16 25.83
CA ASN A 555 -4.34 -5.62 27.19
C ASN A 555 -3.23 -4.66 27.68
N GLN A 556 -2.10 -4.56 26.96
CA GLN A 556 -0.94 -3.74 27.34
C GLN A 556 -0.73 -2.55 26.38
N VAL A 557 -1.66 -2.28 25.50
CA VAL A 557 -1.55 -1.17 24.52
C VAL A 557 -1.31 0.18 25.21
N SER A 558 -1.89 0.40 26.38
CA SER A 558 -1.74 1.63 27.18
C SER A 558 -0.49 1.63 28.07
N ASN A 559 0.31 0.56 28.09
CA ASN A 559 1.50 0.49 28.92
C ASN A 559 2.59 1.43 28.35
N THR A 560 3.13 2.29 29.20
CA THR A 560 4.16 3.26 28.84
C THR A 560 5.59 2.77 29.13
N GLU A 561 5.73 1.63 29.80
CA GLU A 561 7.03 1.06 30.14
C GLU A 561 7.58 0.14 29.06
N TYR A 562 6.80 -0.16 28.01
CA TYR A 562 7.16 -1.03 26.88
C TYR A 562 7.66 -2.41 27.30
N GLN A 563 7.03 -2.99 28.32
CA GLN A 563 7.42 -4.28 28.88
C GLN A 563 6.60 -5.43 28.30
N GLU A 564 7.13 -6.65 28.45
CA GLU A 564 6.49 -7.93 28.14
C GLU A 564 6.37 -8.28 26.65
N LEU A 565 6.60 -7.37 25.71
CA LEU A 565 6.63 -7.71 24.29
C LEU A 565 8.01 -8.27 23.90
N ASN A 566 8.02 -9.55 23.60
CA ASN A 566 9.24 -10.26 23.22
C ASN A 566 9.88 -9.63 21.96
N GLY A 567 11.17 -9.28 22.08
CA GLY A 567 11.92 -8.72 20.95
C GLY A 567 11.50 -7.32 20.50
N PHE A 568 10.84 -6.53 21.35
CA PHE A 568 10.44 -5.16 20.97
C PHE A 568 11.64 -4.29 20.57
N ASP A 569 12.75 -4.36 21.28
CA ASP A 569 13.97 -3.64 20.94
C ASP A 569 14.53 -4.07 19.56
N THR A 570 14.38 -5.35 19.21
CA THR A 570 14.75 -5.89 17.92
C THR A 570 13.85 -5.33 16.81
N ARG A 571 12.53 -5.27 17.07
CA ARG A 571 11.56 -4.63 16.15
C ARG A 571 11.85 -3.15 15.97
N CYS A 572 12.29 -2.46 17.03
CA CYS A 572 12.70 -1.06 16.97
C CYS A 572 13.89 -0.83 16.03
N CYS A 573 14.78 -1.81 15.86
CA CYS A 573 15.86 -1.71 14.87
C CYS A 573 15.32 -1.66 13.43
N VAL A 574 14.31 -2.46 13.10
CA VAL A 574 13.62 -2.39 11.79
C VAL A 574 12.81 -1.11 11.66
N TYR A 575 12.06 -0.75 12.69
CA TYR A 575 11.26 0.46 12.72
C TYR A 575 12.13 1.71 12.48
N GLY A 576 13.26 1.84 13.17
CA GLY A 576 14.20 2.95 12.96
C GLY A 576 14.76 3.00 11.53
N SER A 577 15.09 1.83 10.94
CA SER A 577 15.49 1.75 9.53
C SER A 577 14.36 2.18 8.59
N ALA A 578 13.12 1.76 8.88
CA ALA A 578 11.96 2.12 8.08
C ALA A 578 11.66 3.63 8.14
N ILE A 579 11.70 4.24 9.33
CA ILE A 579 11.55 5.70 9.49
C ILE A 579 12.61 6.45 8.67
N ALA A 580 13.87 6.02 8.72
CA ALA A 580 14.95 6.66 7.98
C ALA A 580 14.83 6.53 6.45
N VAL A 581 14.24 5.44 5.97
CA VAL A 581 14.08 5.18 4.52
C VAL A 581 12.81 5.82 3.96
N LEU A 582 11.71 5.75 4.71
CA LEU A 582 10.38 6.08 4.20
C LEU A 582 9.92 7.49 4.57
N THR A 583 10.58 8.15 5.54
CA THR A 583 10.17 9.47 6.03
C THR A 583 11.33 10.46 5.99
N GLU A 584 11.01 11.74 6.18
CA GLU A 584 11.98 12.82 6.41
C GLU A 584 12.07 13.18 7.91
N GLN A 585 11.58 12.30 8.79
CA GLN A 585 11.59 12.53 10.22
C GLN A 585 13.01 12.53 10.76
N LYS A 586 13.34 13.53 11.57
CA LYS A 586 14.65 13.64 12.22
C LYS A 586 14.72 12.82 13.50
N PHE A 587 15.87 12.23 13.72
CA PHE A 587 16.15 11.43 14.91
C PHE A 587 16.72 12.30 16.03
N PRO A 588 16.33 12.07 17.30
CA PRO A 588 16.86 12.82 18.42
C PRO A 588 18.33 12.47 18.69
N ASP A 589 19.11 13.50 19.03
CA ASP A 589 20.49 13.38 19.52
C ASP A 589 20.55 12.95 21.00
N SER A 590 21.74 12.97 21.61
CA SER A 590 21.93 12.63 23.02
C SER A 590 21.24 13.59 24.01
N HIS A 591 20.79 14.75 23.54
CA HIS A 591 20.06 15.76 24.32
C HIS A 591 18.56 15.78 23.96
N ASN A 592 18.09 14.80 23.19
CA ASN A 592 16.71 14.69 22.68
C ASN A 592 16.31 15.80 21.71
N ASN A 593 17.25 16.49 21.06
CA ASN A 593 16.93 17.44 20.00
C ASN A 593 16.80 16.71 18.65
N PRO A 594 15.74 16.90 17.88
CA PRO A 594 15.52 16.23 16.59
C PRO A 594 16.40 16.85 15.50
N VAL A 595 17.67 16.47 15.42
CA VAL A 595 18.68 17.09 14.54
C VAL A 595 19.27 16.13 13.52
N ASN A 596 19.27 14.82 13.77
CA ASN A 596 19.92 13.85 12.91
C ASN A 596 18.98 13.38 11.78
N GLU A 597 19.44 13.41 10.55
CA GLU A 597 18.73 12.89 9.38
C GLU A 597 18.75 11.36 9.30
N ASN A 598 19.71 10.74 9.97
CA ASN A 598 19.86 9.28 10.02
C ASN A 598 19.90 8.81 11.48
N PRO A 599 19.52 7.58 11.76
CA PRO A 599 19.66 7.00 13.09
C PRO A 599 21.14 6.97 13.50
N GLU A 600 21.40 7.44 14.71
CA GLU A 600 22.74 7.40 15.32
C GLU A 600 23.03 5.97 15.79
N SER A 601 23.53 5.13 14.92
CA SER A 601 23.94 3.76 15.27
C SER A 601 24.81 3.14 14.19
N ASP A 602 25.39 1.98 14.52
CA ASP A 602 26.03 1.10 13.54
C ASP A 602 25.03 0.40 12.59
N GLN A 603 23.76 0.82 12.59
CA GLN A 603 22.72 0.32 11.70
C GLN A 603 22.92 0.88 10.29
N LEU A 604 23.96 0.43 9.66
CA LEU A 604 24.20 0.76 8.27
C LEU A 604 23.11 0.12 7.41
N ARG A 605 22.56 0.92 6.50
CA ARG A 605 21.62 0.42 5.49
C ARG A 605 22.30 -0.64 4.62
N ARG A 606 21.55 -1.63 4.23
CA ARG A 606 21.98 -2.58 3.21
C ARG A 606 21.95 -1.86 1.86
N GLY A 607 23.09 -1.55 1.32
CA GLY A 607 23.25 -0.95 0.00
C GLY A 607 23.14 -1.98 -1.11
#